data_526503332c866c09150969e3b1fba403
#
_entry.id   526503332c866c09150969e3b1fba403
#
_cell.length_a   1.000
_cell.length_b   1.000
_cell.length_c   1.000
_cell.angle_alpha   90.00
_cell.angle_beta   90.00
_cell.angle_gamma   90.00
#
_symmetry.space_group_name_H-M   'P 1'
#
loop_
_entity.id
_entity.type
_entity.pdbx_description
1 polymer ?
#
loop_
_entity_poly.entity_id
_entity_poly.type
_entity_poly.pdbx_seq_one_letter_code
_entity_poly.pdbx_strand_id
1 'polypeptide(L)'
;IGYEDVKNSPFTIGLLSADEFKNNYPKLGISTREYICFDLTDSSFRSSVTINSDSFVFPVKIISSSADDDSESQICFFLRNDTVFAVIIRDDNGIFRNAFYESVNGFEKDAISTERFIGRLFNKLTENDGKMNERTENAINELEENVIEYGRYTNVNEQILMYNKKLMSLRNYYEQLINIGERLYENENGIFD
;
A
#
# COMPACT_ATOMS: atom_id res chain seq x y z
N ILE A 1 19.48 -3.68 -14.47
CA ILE A 1 20.21 -4.14 -13.29
C ILE A 1 19.96 -5.63 -13.21
N GLY A 2 20.99 -6.48 -13.31
CA GLY A 2 20.86 -7.91 -13.18
C GLY A 2 20.62 -8.29 -11.71
N TYR A 3 19.95 -9.39 -11.45
CA TYR A 3 19.70 -9.88 -10.10
C TYR A 3 21.00 -10.17 -9.30
N GLU A 4 22.12 -10.35 -9.97
CA GLU A 4 23.44 -10.51 -9.34
C GLU A 4 23.96 -9.20 -8.72
N ASP A 5 23.54 -8.04 -9.26
CA ASP A 5 23.94 -6.73 -8.75
C ASP A 5 23.26 -6.42 -7.40
N VAL A 6 22.08 -7.01 -7.15
CA VAL A 6 21.30 -6.84 -5.89
C VAL A 6 22.10 -7.29 -4.67
N LYS A 7 22.82 -8.41 -4.76
CA LYS A 7 23.57 -8.99 -3.64
C LYS A 7 24.82 -8.19 -3.23
N ASN A 8 25.32 -7.34 -4.13
CA ASN A 8 26.54 -6.55 -3.92
C ASN A 8 26.25 -5.07 -3.63
N SER A 9 24.97 -4.69 -3.59
CA SER A 9 24.55 -3.32 -3.29
C SER A 9 24.45 -3.10 -1.77
N PRO A 10 24.93 -1.97 -1.25
CA PRO A 10 24.73 -1.64 0.17
C PRO A 10 23.26 -1.40 0.55
N PHE A 11 22.44 -1.05 -0.43
CA PHE A 11 20.99 -0.91 -0.28
C PHE A 11 20.29 -1.16 -1.62
N THR A 12 19.19 -1.91 -1.58
CA THR A 12 18.44 -2.28 -2.78
C THR A 12 16.96 -1.95 -2.64
N ILE A 13 16.43 -1.22 -3.62
CA ILE A 13 14.99 -1.01 -3.78
C ILE A 13 14.58 -1.62 -5.13
N GLY A 14 13.62 -2.52 -5.12
CA GLY A 14 13.11 -3.18 -6.31
C GLY A 14 11.59 -3.13 -6.43
N LEU A 15 11.11 -2.81 -7.63
CA LEU A 15 9.72 -2.91 -8.01
C LEU A 15 9.58 -4.06 -9.02
N LEU A 16 8.76 -5.03 -8.72
CA LEU A 16 8.58 -6.26 -9.47
C LEU A 16 7.12 -6.47 -9.82
N SER A 17 6.84 -7.05 -10.97
CA SER A 17 5.55 -7.67 -11.22
C SER A 17 5.45 -9.03 -10.51
N ALA A 18 4.23 -9.53 -10.32
CA ALA A 18 3.99 -10.85 -9.74
C ALA A 18 4.72 -11.96 -10.51
N ASP A 19 4.72 -11.89 -11.85
CA ASP A 19 5.39 -12.88 -12.70
C ASP A 19 6.92 -12.82 -12.59
N GLU A 20 7.50 -11.62 -12.56
CA GLU A 20 8.94 -11.44 -12.33
C GLU A 20 9.35 -12.00 -10.98
N PHE A 21 8.56 -11.74 -9.95
CA PHE A 21 8.79 -12.25 -8.62
C PHE A 21 8.72 -13.77 -8.58
N LYS A 22 7.64 -14.38 -9.08
CA LYS A 22 7.45 -15.83 -9.13
C LYS A 22 8.62 -16.56 -9.79
N ASN A 23 9.17 -15.98 -10.84
CA ASN A 23 10.26 -16.58 -11.60
C ASN A 23 11.65 -16.39 -10.99
N ASN A 24 11.81 -15.41 -10.09
CA ASN A 24 13.14 -14.98 -9.65
C ASN A 24 13.32 -14.89 -8.12
N TYR A 25 12.29 -15.14 -7.31
CA TYR A 25 12.36 -14.97 -5.85
C TYR A 25 13.58 -15.66 -5.18
N PRO A 26 14.03 -16.87 -5.60
CA PRO A 26 15.19 -17.50 -4.99
C PRO A 26 16.49 -16.73 -5.26
N LYS A 27 16.58 -16.09 -6.45
CA LYS A 27 17.76 -15.27 -6.82
C LYS A 27 17.80 -13.95 -6.04
N LEU A 28 16.63 -13.46 -5.60
CA LEU A 28 16.50 -12.28 -4.74
C LEU A 28 16.79 -12.59 -3.27
N GLY A 29 17.12 -13.82 -2.94
CA GLY A 29 17.33 -14.27 -1.57
C GLY A 29 16.04 -14.46 -0.76
N ILE A 30 14.89 -14.43 -1.41
CA ILE A 30 13.59 -14.68 -0.78
C ILE A 30 13.43 -16.19 -0.55
N SER A 31 13.10 -16.57 0.67
CA SER A 31 12.87 -17.96 1.04
C SER A 31 11.53 -18.49 0.53
N THR A 32 11.40 -19.81 0.43
CA THR A 32 10.11 -20.43 0.07
C THR A 32 9.01 -20.09 1.08
N ARG A 33 9.35 -19.90 2.36
CA ARG A 33 8.37 -19.50 3.39
C ARG A 33 7.82 -18.09 3.14
N GLU A 34 8.69 -17.15 2.79
CA GLU A 34 8.28 -15.79 2.43
C GLU A 34 7.46 -15.78 1.13
N TYR A 35 7.84 -16.61 0.16
CA TYR A 35 7.08 -16.78 -1.08
C TYR A 35 5.66 -17.28 -0.83
N ILE A 36 5.46 -18.23 0.10
CA ILE A 36 4.12 -18.72 0.47
C ILE A 36 3.25 -17.58 1.02
N CYS A 37 3.81 -16.65 1.79
CA CYS A 37 3.06 -15.47 2.26
C CYS A 37 2.54 -14.63 1.09
N PHE A 38 3.34 -14.47 0.04
CA PHE A 38 2.91 -13.78 -1.19
C PHE A 38 1.80 -14.55 -1.93
N ASP A 39 1.96 -15.86 -2.12
CA ASP A 39 1.02 -16.71 -2.85
C ASP A 39 -0.36 -16.78 -2.18
N LEU A 40 -0.38 -16.80 -0.83
CA LEU A 40 -1.62 -16.71 -0.05
C LEU A 40 -2.32 -15.36 -0.21
N THR A 41 -1.57 -14.30 -0.51
CA THR A 41 -2.12 -12.95 -0.71
C THR A 41 -2.82 -12.83 -2.07
N ASP A 42 -2.30 -13.49 -3.10
CA ASP A 42 -2.87 -13.49 -4.44
C ASP A 42 -4.27 -14.18 -4.47
N SER A 43 -4.49 -15.16 -3.60
CA SER A 43 -5.75 -15.93 -3.53
C SER A 43 -6.82 -15.33 -2.61
N SER A 44 -6.42 -14.66 -1.53
CA SER A 44 -7.33 -13.98 -0.60
C SER A 44 -6.59 -12.88 0.16
N PHE A 45 -6.76 -11.62 -0.31
CA PHE A 45 -6.10 -10.49 0.31
C PHE A 45 -6.44 -10.40 1.81
N ARG A 46 -5.44 -10.62 2.65
CA ARG A 46 -5.50 -10.37 4.09
C ARG A 46 -4.36 -9.47 4.48
N SER A 47 -4.66 -8.30 5.04
CA SER A 47 -3.66 -7.41 5.60
C SER A 47 -3.09 -8.02 6.89
N SER A 48 -2.06 -8.83 6.75
CA SER A 48 -1.34 -9.38 7.90
C SER A 48 0.16 -9.20 7.70
N VAL A 49 0.83 -8.65 8.71
CA VAL A 49 2.29 -8.57 8.71
C VAL A 49 2.85 -9.92 9.17
N THR A 50 3.68 -10.52 8.34
CA THR A 50 4.44 -11.72 8.71
C THR A 50 5.86 -11.29 9.08
N ILE A 51 6.26 -11.62 10.31
CA ILE A 51 7.59 -11.31 10.85
C ILE A 51 8.42 -12.58 10.79
N ASN A 52 9.54 -12.53 10.07
CA ASN A 52 10.55 -13.58 10.06
C ASN A 52 11.80 -13.10 10.82
N SER A 53 12.80 -13.96 10.96
CA SER A 53 14.03 -13.62 11.67
C SER A 53 14.80 -12.43 11.09
N ASP A 54 14.69 -12.19 9.79
CA ASP A 54 15.46 -11.21 9.03
C ASP A 54 14.62 -10.39 8.03
N SER A 55 13.29 -10.54 8.09
CA SER A 55 12.40 -9.85 7.17
C SER A 55 11.01 -9.58 7.72
N PHE A 56 10.38 -8.54 7.19
CA PHE A 56 8.94 -8.30 7.26
C PHE A 56 8.32 -8.54 5.89
N VAL A 57 7.21 -9.28 5.85
CA VAL A 57 6.42 -9.50 4.63
C VAL A 57 4.99 -9.07 4.91
N PHE A 58 4.48 -8.15 4.13
CA PHE A 58 3.10 -7.70 4.31
C PHE A 58 2.45 -7.23 3.01
N PRO A 59 1.20 -7.59 2.78
CA PRO A 59 0.39 -7.05 1.71
C PRO A 59 -0.21 -5.71 2.08
N VAL A 60 -0.31 -4.82 1.11
CA VAL A 60 -1.01 -3.54 1.23
C VAL A 60 -2.03 -3.42 0.10
N LYS A 61 -3.26 -3.08 0.47
CA LYS A 61 -4.30 -2.68 -0.47
C LYS A 61 -4.40 -1.15 -0.42
N ILE A 62 -4.16 -0.51 -1.56
CA ILE A 62 -4.22 0.93 -1.73
C ILE A 62 -5.48 1.22 -2.52
N ILE A 63 -6.28 2.15 -2.04
CA ILE A 63 -7.49 2.62 -2.72
C ILE A 63 -7.21 3.94 -3.41
N SER A 64 -7.89 4.19 -4.53
CA SER A 64 -7.82 5.47 -5.22
C SER A 64 -8.40 6.59 -4.35
N SER A 65 -7.68 7.71 -4.28
CA SER A 65 -8.18 8.94 -3.66
C SER A 65 -9.11 9.75 -4.57
N SER A 66 -9.43 9.24 -5.77
CA SER A 66 -10.39 9.88 -6.68
C SER A 66 -11.82 9.55 -6.26
N ALA A 67 -12.71 10.55 -6.31
CA ALA A 67 -14.12 10.37 -5.92
C ALA A 67 -14.86 9.41 -6.86
N ASP A 68 -14.45 9.38 -8.13
CA ASP A 68 -15.15 8.68 -9.21
C ASP A 68 -14.42 7.38 -9.63
N ASP A 69 -13.37 7.00 -8.91
CA ASP A 69 -12.51 5.89 -9.29
C ASP A 69 -12.42 4.84 -8.17
N ASP A 70 -13.05 3.69 -8.40
CA ASP A 70 -13.00 2.51 -7.53
C ASP A 70 -11.73 1.67 -7.78
N SER A 71 -10.73 2.21 -8.49
CA SER A 71 -9.49 1.49 -8.74
C SER A 71 -8.72 1.23 -7.46
N GLU A 72 -8.08 0.08 -7.43
CA GLU A 72 -7.29 -0.35 -6.29
C GLU A 72 -5.94 -0.91 -6.75
N SER A 73 -4.95 -0.78 -5.87
CA SER A 73 -3.67 -1.44 -6.06
C SER A 73 -3.45 -2.44 -4.93
N GLN A 74 -2.90 -3.61 -5.26
CA GLN A 74 -2.53 -4.66 -4.31
C GLN A 74 -1.06 -4.95 -4.46
N ILE A 75 -0.32 -4.74 -3.39
CA ILE A 75 1.14 -4.82 -3.36
C ILE A 75 1.55 -5.72 -2.21
N CYS A 76 2.55 -6.56 -2.43
CA CYS A 76 3.21 -7.29 -1.35
C CYS A 76 4.62 -6.72 -1.14
N PHE A 77 4.93 -6.32 0.09
CA PHE A 77 6.25 -5.83 0.47
C PHE A 77 7.07 -6.92 1.13
N PHE A 78 8.36 -6.92 0.82
CA PHE A 78 9.40 -7.69 1.48
C PHE A 78 10.46 -6.69 1.95
N LEU A 79 10.57 -6.52 3.27
CA LEU A 79 11.51 -5.59 3.88
C LEU A 79 12.59 -6.34 4.65
N ARG A 80 13.81 -5.90 4.45
CA ARG A 80 14.99 -6.24 5.25
C ARG A 80 15.72 -4.94 5.60
N ASN A 81 16.77 -5.03 6.41
CA ASN A 81 17.54 -3.85 6.79
C ASN A 81 18.05 -3.05 5.56
N ASP A 82 18.56 -3.77 4.58
CA ASP A 82 19.23 -3.22 3.39
C ASP A 82 18.44 -3.40 2.09
N THR A 83 17.22 -3.96 2.15
CA THR A 83 16.50 -4.36 0.94
C THR A 83 15.00 -4.12 1.08
N VAL A 84 14.43 -3.49 0.06
CA VAL A 84 12.99 -3.32 -0.10
C VAL A 84 12.56 -3.86 -1.45
N PHE A 85 11.73 -4.89 -1.47
CA PHE A 85 11.02 -5.31 -2.67
C PHE A 85 9.53 -5.02 -2.52
N ALA A 86 8.97 -4.34 -3.53
CA ALA A 86 7.54 -4.17 -3.70
C ALA A 86 7.09 -4.99 -4.91
N VAL A 87 6.23 -5.95 -4.69
CA VAL A 87 5.69 -6.84 -5.73
C VAL A 87 4.27 -6.40 -6.05
N ILE A 88 4.07 -5.94 -7.27
CA ILE A 88 2.76 -5.52 -7.77
C ILE A 88 1.97 -6.77 -8.12
N ILE A 89 0.87 -7.01 -7.40
CA ILE A 89 -0.14 -8.01 -7.71
C ILE A 89 -1.16 -7.39 -8.67
N ARG A 90 -1.62 -6.17 -8.33
CA ARG A 90 -2.56 -5.37 -9.12
C ARG A 90 -2.24 -3.89 -8.94
N ASP A 91 -2.31 -3.10 -10.00
CA ASP A 91 -2.13 -1.63 -9.96
C ASP A 91 -2.89 -1.02 -11.14
N ASP A 92 -4.21 -0.89 -10.99
CA ASP A 92 -5.12 -0.59 -12.10
C ASP A 92 -4.78 0.73 -12.83
N ASN A 93 -4.52 1.80 -12.07
CA ASN A 93 -4.23 3.12 -12.66
C ASN A 93 -2.77 3.57 -12.46
N GLY A 94 -1.88 2.64 -12.08
CA GLY A 94 -0.48 2.95 -11.84
C GLY A 94 -0.24 3.86 -10.61
N ILE A 95 -1.22 3.96 -9.71
CA ILE A 95 -1.17 4.83 -8.52
C ILE A 95 0.05 4.47 -7.68
N PHE A 96 0.21 3.19 -7.37
CA PHE A 96 1.33 2.72 -6.57
C PHE A 96 2.65 2.92 -7.31
N ARG A 97 2.71 2.56 -8.59
CA ARG A 97 3.92 2.69 -9.40
C ARG A 97 4.43 4.12 -9.45
N ASN A 98 3.54 5.09 -9.64
CA ASN A 98 3.89 6.51 -9.65
C ASN A 98 4.42 6.96 -8.28
N ALA A 99 3.71 6.65 -7.18
CA ALA A 99 4.15 6.98 -5.83
C ALA A 99 5.50 6.35 -5.48
N PHE A 100 5.74 5.10 -5.92
CA PHE A 100 7.00 4.40 -5.73
C PHE A 100 8.17 5.12 -6.43
N TYR A 101 8.04 5.45 -7.71
CA TYR A 101 9.10 6.14 -8.45
C TYR A 101 9.35 7.57 -7.92
N GLU A 102 8.31 8.31 -7.55
CA GLU A 102 8.47 9.62 -6.92
C GLU A 102 9.18 9.51 -5.57
N SER A 103 8.89 8.45 -4.81
CA SER A 103 9.57 8.20 -3.54
C SER A 103 11.05 7.89 -3.72
N VAL A 104 11.41 7.08 -4.72
CA VAL A 104 12.81 6.76 -5.03
C VAL A 104 13.58 7.98 -5.51
N ASN A 105 13.00 8.76 -6.43
CA ASN A 105 13.67 9.90 -7.06
C ASN A 105 13.98 11.06 -6.09
N GLY A 106 13.39 11.06 -4.92
CA GLY A 106 13.57 12.14 -3.96
C GLY A 106 14.67 11.90 -2.93
N PHE A 107 15.47 10.84 -3.05
CA PHE A 107 16.58 10.57 -2.14
C PHE A 107 17.91 11.03 -2.70
N GLU A 108 18.74 11.63 -1.84
CA GLU A 108 20.18 11.72 -2.04
C GLU A 108 20.78 10.33 -1.77
N LYS A 109 21.76 9.90 -2.61
CA LYS A 109 22.25 8.51 -2.65
C LYS A 109 22.77 7.97 -1.30
N ASP A 110 23.23 8.85 -0.41
CA ASP A 110 23.88 8.47 0.85
C ASP A 110 22.94 8.45 2.07
N ALA A 111 21.64 8.72 1.89
CA ALA A 111 20.69 8.86 3.00
C ALA A 111 19.53 7.86 2.96
N ILE A 112 19.62 6.81 2.14
CA ILE A 112 18.53 5.85 1.96
C ILE A 112 18.62 4.78 3.05
N SER A 113 17.52 4.60 3.81
CA SER A 113 17.28 3.42 4.63
C SER A 113 15.89 2.86 4.35
N THR A 114 15.64 1.64 4.78
CA THR A 114 14.33 0.99 4.60
C THR A 114 13.22 1.81 5.24
N GLU A 115 13.41 2.30 6.48
CA GLU A 115 12.41 3.07 7.22
C GLU A 115 12.11 4.40 6.52
N ARG A 116 13.15 5.11 6.08
CA ARG A 116 12.99 6.40 5.38
C ARG A 116 12.25 6.22 4.06
N PHE A 117 12.59 5.16 3.32
CA PHE A 117 11.90 4.88 2.07
C PHE A 117 10.42 4.54 2.30
N ILE A 118 10.12 3.63 3.24
CA ILE A 118 8.74 3.23 3.55
C ILE A 118 7.94 4.41 4.09
N GLY A 119 8.50 5.20 5.01
CA GLY A 119 7.84 6.40 5.53
C GLY A 119 7.52 7.40 4.43
N ARG A 120 8.46 7.66 3.50
CA ARG A 120 8.24 8.55 2.37
C ARG A 120 7.18 8.01 1.41
N LEU A 121 7.23 6.71 1.10
CA LEU A 121 6.26 6.06 0.23
C LEU A 121 4.84 6.13 0.82
N PHE A 122 4.67 5.83 2.10
CA PHE A 122 3.35 5.92 2.76
C PHE A 122 2.85 7.37 2.81
N ASN A 123 3.71 8.34 3.12
CA ASN A 123 3.34 9.75 3.03
C ASN A 123 2.86 10.14 1.63
N LYS A 124 3.54 9.62 0.59
CA LYS A 124 3.16 9.90 -0.80
C LYS A 124 1.83 9.26 -1.19
N LEU A 125 1.57 8.06 -0.71
CA LEU A 125 0.32 7.35 -0.95
C LEU A 125 -0.89 8.02 -0.26
N THR A 126 -0.67 8.71 0.86
CA THR A 126 -1.73 9.34 1.67
C THR A 126 -1.83 10.86 1.49
N GLU A 127 -0.96 11.49 0.70
CA GLU A 127 -0.88 12.97 0.60
C GLU A 127 -2.17 13.65 0.11
N ASN A 128 -3.00 12.95 -0.65
CA ASN A 128 -4.25 13.46 -1.20
C ASN A 128 -5.51 13.01 -0.43
N ASP A 129 -5.35 12.19 0.61
CA ASP A 129 -6.48 11.62 1.34
C ASP A 129 -7.31 12.68 2.06
N GLY A 130 -6.68 13.75 2.55
CA GLY A 130 -7.38 14.88 3.17
C GLY A 130 -8.38 15.54 2.21
N LYS A 131 -7.99 15.75 0.96
CA LYS A 131 -8.88 16.31 -0.09
C LYS A 131 -10.03 15.38 -0.43
N MET A 132 -9.77 14.08 -0.41
CA MET A 132 -10.81 13.08 -0.66
C MET A 132 -11.84 13.06 0.48
N ASN A 133 -11.39 13.10 1.72
CA ASN A 133 -12.27 13.17 2.88
C ASN A 133 -13.16 14.41 2.84
N GLU A 134 -12.60 15.58 2.56
CA GLU A 134 -13.34 16.84 2.39
C GLU A 134 -14.40 16.76 1.28
N ARG A 135 -14.06 16.19 0.13
CA ARG A 135 -15.03 15.99 -0.96
C ARG A 135 -16.15 15.04 -0.56
N THR A 136 -15.84 13.98 0.17
CA THR A 136 -16.85 13.02 0.63
C THR A 136 -17.78 13.66 1.67
N GLU A 137 -17.24 14.46 2.59
CA GLU A 137 -18.01 15.22 3.56
C GLU A 137 -18.96 16.22 2.88
N ASN A 138 -18.44 17.00 1.92
CA ASN A 138 -19.26 17.95 1.16
C ASN A 138 -20.41 17.26 0.40
N ALA A 139 -20.14 16.11 -0.21
CA ALA A 139 -21.15 15.36 -0.93
C ALA A 139 -22.24 14.77 -0.01
N ILE A 140 -21.88 14.40 1.21
CA ILE A 140 -22.85 13.95 2.24
C ILE A 140 -23.70 15.15 2.68
N ASN A 141 -23.08 16.31 2.95
CA ASN A 141 -23.80 17.53 3.33
C ASN A 141 -24.80 17.98 2.24
N GLU A 142 -24.39 17.96 0.97
CA GLU A 142 -25.30 18.23 -0.14
C GLU A 142 -26.47 17.26 -0.21
N LEU A 143 -26.23 15.99 0.09
CA LEU A 143 -27.29 14.99 0.14
C LEU A 143 -28.29 15.29 1.27
N GLU A 144 -27.79 15.64 2.46
CA GLU A 144 -28.62 16.01 3.60
C GLU A 144 -29.47 17.24 3.31
N GLU A 145 -28.87 18.31 2.74
CA GLU A 145 -29.59 19.53 2.32
C GLU A 145 -30.70 19.20 1.33
N ASN A 146 -30.40 18.38 0.31
CA ASN A 146 -31.39 17.99 -0.70
C ASN A 146 -32.58 17.24 -0.08
N VAL A 147 -32.36 16.42 0.93
CA VAL A 147 -33.42 15.69 1.63
C VAL A 147 -34.22 16.62 2.53
N ILE A 148 -33.57 17.46 3.31
CA ILE A 148 -34.21 18.29 4.35
C ILE A 148 -34.93 19.47 3.72
N GLU A 149 -34.26 20.20 2.81
CA GLU A 149 -34.83 21.46 2.28
C GLU A 149 -35.77 21.24 1.10
N TYR A 150 -35.46 20.27 0.23
CA TYR A 150 -36.21 20.09 -1.03
C TYR A 150 -37.11 18.85 -1.04
N GLY A 151 -37.08 18.02 0.00
CA GLY A 151 -37.88 16.79 0.06
C GLY A 151 -37.60 15.81 -1.08
N ARG A 152 -36.38 15.86 -1.63
CA ARG A 152 -35.96 15.02 -2.75
C ARG A 152 -35.42 13.69 -2.24
N TYR A 153 -36.24 12.64 -2.27
CA TYR A 153 -35.88 11.31 -1.80
C TYR A 153 -35.43 10.36 -2.91
N THR A 154 -35.27 10.86 -4.15
CA THR A 154 -34.91 10.00 -5.28
C THR A 154 -33.47 9.52 -5.12
N ASN A 155 -33.27 8.21 -5.11
CA ASN A 155 -31.95 7.52 -4.98
C ASN A 155 -31.15 7.81 -3.69
N VAL A 156 -31.75 8.41 -2.67
CA VAL A 156 -31.06 8.71 -1.39
C VAL A 156 -30.49 7.45 -0.75
N ASN A 157 -31.26 6.36 -0.70
CA ASN A 157 -30.79 5.11 -0.11
C ASN A 157 -29.60 4.51 -0.85
N GLU A 158 -29.55 4.63 -2.19
CA GLU A 158 -28.43 4.15 -3.01
C GLU A 158 -27.19 5.00 -2.76
N GLN A 159 -27.33 6.32 -2.66
CA GLN A 159 -26.24 7.24 -2.37
C GLN A 159 -25.69 7.01 -0.96
N ILE A 160 -26.55 6.86 0.04
CA ILE A 160 -26.13 6.51 1.41
C ILE A 160 -25.36 5.19 1.42
N LEU A 161 -25.85 4.16 0.72
CA LEU A 161 -25.16 2.89 0.64
C LEU A 161 -23.79 3.01 -0.03
N MET A 162 -23.68 3.81 -1.09
CA MET A 162 -22.43 4.09 -1.78
C MET A 162 -21.41 4.77 -0.86
N TYR A 163 -21.80 5.85 -0.16
CA TYR A 163 -20.93 6.53 0.79
C TYR A 163 -20.51 5.65 1.95
N ASN A 164 -21.43 4.85 2.51
CA ASN A 164 -21.11 3.90 3.56
C ASN A 164 -20.06 2.88 3.10
N LYS A 165 -20.19 2.30 1.90
CA LYS A 165 -19.18 1.39 1.34
C LYS A 165 -17.83 2.08 1.20
N LYS A 166 -17.82 3.31 0.70
CA LYS A 166 -16.59 4.09 0.53
C LYS A 166 -15.91 4.38 1.87
N LEU A 167 -16.65 4.84 2.86
CA LEU A 167 -16.14 5.10 4.21
C LEU A 167 -15.61 3.83 4.88
N MET A 168 -16.27 2.68 4.69
CA MET A 168 -15.76 1.39 5.18
C MET A 168 -14.46 0.97 4.50
N SER A 169 -14.34 1.20 3.19
CA SER A 169 -13.10 0.91 2.45
C SER A 169 -11.95 1.78 2.94
N LEU A 170 -12.20 3.08 3.15
CA LEU A 170 -11.24 4.02 3.72
C LEU A 170 -10.81 3.62 5.13
N ARG A 171 -11.76 3.29 5.98
CA ARG A 171 -11.47 2.82 7.33
C ARG A 171 -10.55 1.59 7.30
N ASN A 172 -10.89 0.58 6.52
CA ASN A 172 -10.10 -0.64 6.40
C ASN A 172 -8.69 -0.34 5.88
N TYR A 173 -8.56 0.62 4.94
CA TYR A 173 -7.28 1.08 4.42
C TYR A 173 -6.41 1.70 5.52
N TYR A 174 -6.94 2.63 6.30
CA TYR A 174 -6.18 3.25 7.39
C TYR A 174 -5.87 2.27 8.53
N GLU A 175 -6.80 1.40 8.92
CA GLU A 175 -6.55 0.35 9.91
C GLU A 175 -5.40 -0.57 9.47
N GLN A 176 -5.32 -0.88 8.16
CA GLN A 176 -4.22 -1.64 7.60
C GLN A 176 -2.88 -0.90 7.72
N LEU A 177 -2.84 0.39 7.34
CA LEU A 177 -1.61 1.19 7.43
C LEU A 177 -1.14 1.36 8.87
N ILE A 178 -2.07 1.59 9.80
CA ILE A 178 -1.77 1.69 11.24
C ILE A 178 -1.16 0.37 11.74
N ASN A 179 -1.79 -0.77 11.45
CA ASN A 179 -1.28 -2.08 11.86
C ASN A 179 0.14 -2.35 11.32
N ILE A 180 0.38 -2.02 10.05
CA ILE A 180 1.71 -2.16 9.45
C ILE A 180 2.70 -1.25 10.18
N GLY A 181 2.35 0.02 10.39
CA GLY A 181 3.21 0.98 11.09
C GLY A 181 3.55 0.55 12.50
N GLU A 182 2.58 0.06 13.27
CA GLU A 182 2.79 -0.48 14.62
C GLU A 182 3.76 -1.66 14.62
N ARG A 183 3.56 -2.64 13.71
CA ARG A 183 4.45 -3.80 13.61
C ARG A 183 5.87 -3.45 13.20
N LEU A 184 6.04 -2.50 12.28
CA LEU A 184 7.36 -2.00 11.91
C LEU A 184 8.04 -1.24 13.06
N TYR A 185 7.25 -0.46 13.83
CA TYR A 185 7.74 0.28 15.00
C TYR A 185 8.16 -0.66 16.14
N GLU A 186 7.39 -1.71 16.42
CA GLU A 186 7.71 -2.73 17.40
C GLU A 186 9.04 -3.44 17.10
N ASN A 187 9.38 -3.57 15.80
CA ASN A 187 10.64 -4.14 15.32
C ASN A 187 11.04 -5.43 16.06
N GLU A 188 10.08 -6.34 16.22
CA GLU A 188 10.22 -7.56 17.07
C GLU A 188 11.43 -8.44 16.68
N ASN A 189 11.84 -8.42 15.41
CA ASN A 189 12.99 -9.16 14.91
C ASN A 189 14.31 -8.34 14.91
N GLY A 190 14.26 -7.07 15.29
CA GLY A 190 15.43 -6.20 15.43
C GLY A 190 16.20 -5.94 14.13
N ILE A 191 15.50 -5.94 12.98
CA ILE A 191 16.16 -5.70 11.68
C ILE A 191 16.36 -4.22 11.36
N PHE A 192 15.67 -3.33 12.06
CA PHE A 192 15.84 -1.88 11.94
C PHE A 192 16.61 -1.34 13.13
N ASP A 193 17.44 -0.29 12.88
CA ASP A 193 18.28 0.37 13.91
C ASP A 193 17.47 1.36 14.79
#